data_45876fcc26c9f532ff3c02cd8195c256
#
_entry.id   45876fcc26c9f532ff3c02cd8195c256
#
_cell.length_a   1.000
_cell.length_b   1.000
_cell.length_c   1.000
_cell.angle_alpha   90.00
_cell.angle_beta   90.00
_cell.angle_gamma   90.00
#
_symmetry.space_group_name_H-M   'P 1'
#
loop_
_entity.id
_entity.type
_entity.pdbx_description
1 polymer ?
#
loop_
_entity_poly.entity_id
_entity_poly.type
_entity_poly.pdbx_seq_one_letter_code
_entity_poly.pdbx_strand_id
1 'polypeptide(L)'
;MSLMREIPWESCLLEPRRDPKLERRFRRATGRPIGPVIYYSGTSWLDDTTLWFNVNVAKQVSIDADLVGLIAMIVSQDNSCRFCFAETRALLRILGMPERRISQLEHDLLSEEFDERERAALEFSRRFSRANPPPDKRDFDALRTAGYDELQIIEIASVASILVFFNRVTTIFALPPYSMEKLPDRWYVRLFRPLLAFAVSRAGNTAQIEPLEPDEREGIFSEIVLGLDGLPFARSLRRTLDGMWASTVLARREKALVMAVVSRALGCPLAGKEVGELLLAEGLRGEQIDEILTHLTSPVLTAKEQQIVAFARETVWYEPARIQQLGRNAMQGLSREEFVELVAVASIANMICRLGILAGAA
;
A
#
# COMPACT_ATOMS: atom_id res chain seq x y z
N MET A 1 23.27 -2.45 -9.91
CA MET A 1 22.55 -3.67 -9.47
C MET A 1 21.70 -3.29 -8.29
N SER A 2 20.41 -3.64 -8.29
CA SER A 2 19.51 -3.28 -7.20
C SER A 2 19.95 -3.94 -5.89
N LEU A 3 20.02 -3.16 -4.81
CA LEU A 3 20.29 -3.61 -3.43
C LEU A 3 19.38 -4.77 -2.99
N MET A 4 18.21 -4.90 -3.63
CA MET A 4 17.25 -5.99 -3.38
C MET A 4 17.77 -7.40 -3.70
N ARG A 5 18.82 -7.54 -4.52
CA ARG A 5 19.43 -8.86 -4.81
C ARG A 5 20.28 -9.40 -3.64
N GLU A 6 20.68 -8.52 -2.73
CA GLU A 6 21.52 -8.87 -1.58
C GLU A 6 20.70 -9.26 -0.35
N ILE A 7 19.38 -9.07 -0.39
CA ILE A 7 18.48 -9.42 0.72
C ILE A 7 18.27 -10.94 0.74
N PRO A 8 18.51 -11.62 1.88
CA PRO A 8 18.18 -13.03 2.03
C PRO A 8 16.66 -13.22 2.15
N TRP A 9 15.99 -13.49 1.02
CA TRP A 9 14.56 -13.69 0.98
C TRP A 9 14.18 -15.09 1.45
N GLU A 10 13.14 -15.16 2.29
CA GLU A 10 12.47 -16.41 2.62
C GLU A 10 11.72 -16.98 1.40
N SER A 11 11.41 -18.28 1.47
CA SER A 11 10.42 -18.88 0.56
C SER A 11 9.05 -18.29 0.82
N CYS A 12 8.21 -18.25 -0.22
CA CYS A 12 6.83 -17.77 -0.09
C CYS A 12 6.11 -18.46 1.08
N LEU A 13 5.48 -17.67 1.94
CA LEU A 13 4.79 -18.18 3.13
C LEU A 13 3.44 -18.81 2.81
N LEU A 14 2.87 -18.49 1.65
CA LEU A 14 1.53 -18.92 1.26
C LEU A 14 1.57 -19.73 -0.03
N GLU A 15 0.83 -20.83 -0.06
CA GLU A 15 0.59 -21.58 -1.29
C GLU A 15 -0.42 -20.87 -2.19
N PRO A 16 -0.18 -20.81 -3.51
CA PRO A 16 -1.11 -20.18 -4.44
C PRO A 16 -2.43 -20.96 -4.53
N ARG A 17 -3.53 -20.23 -4.45
CA ARG A 17 -4.89 -20.79 -4.65
C ARG A 17 -5.49 -20.18 -5.91
N ARG A 18 -5.83 -20.98 -6.89
CA ARG A 18 -6.49 -20.52 -8.12
C ARG A 18 -7.98 -20.36 -7.91
N ASP A 19 -8.49 -19.16 -8.21
CA ASP A 19 -9.91 -18.88 -8.34
C ASP A 19 -10.21 -18.36 -9.76
N PRO A 20 -10.77 -19.20 -10.65
CA PRO A 20 -11.06 -18.78 -12.02
C PRO A 20 -12.09 -17.64 -12.13
N LYS A 21 -12.96 -17.43 -11.10
CA LYS A 21 -13.91 -16.31 -11.08
C LYS A 21 -13.17 -15.01 -10.78
N LEU A 22 -12.31 -15.03 -9.77
CA LEU A 22 -11.47 -13.89 -9.39
C LEU A 22 -10.50 -13.53 -10.53
N GLU A 23 -9.85 -14.54 -11.16
CA GLU A 23 -8.98 -14.33 -12.31
C GLU A 23 -9.68 -13.64 -13.48
N ARG A 24 -10.91 -14.04 -13.81
CA ARG A 24 -11.71 -13.39 -14.87
C ARG A 24 -12.09 -11.97 -14.49
N ARG A 25 -12.45 -11.74 -13.23
CA ARG A 25 -12.83 -10.42 -12.71
C ARG A 25 -11.65 -9.44 -12.79
N PHE A 26 -10.47 -9.87 -12.34
CA PHE A 26 -9.22 -9.09 -12.43
C PHE A 26 -8.88 -8.75 -13.89
N ARG A 27 -8.89 -9.74 -14.77
CA ARG A 27 -8.58 -9.54 -16.19
C ARG A 27 -9.54 -8.55 -16.87
N ARG A 28 -10.83 -8.60 -16.53
CA ARG A 28 -11.83 -7.64 -17.06
C ARG A 28 -11.58 -6.21 -16.58
N ALA A 29 -11.23 -6.04 -15.31
CA ALA A 29 -11.08 -4.72 -14.72
C ALA A 29 -9.72 -4.07 -15.03
N THR A 30 -8.64 -4.85 -15.09
CA THR A 30 -7.27 -4.33 -15.22
C THR A 30 -6.64 -4.61 -16.58
N GLY A 31 -7.25 -5.44 -17.41
CA GLY A 31 -6.61 -5.94 -18.65
C GLY A 31 -5.41 -6.88 -18.42
N ARG A 32 -5.07 -7.15 -17.18
CA ARG A 32 -3.89 -7.92 -16.78
C ARG A 32 -4.27 -9.28 -16.20
N PRO A 33 -3.38 -10.28 -16.26
CA PRO A 33 -3.59 -11.51 -15.52
C PRO A 33 -3.59 -11.21 -14.02
N ILE A 34 -4.28 -12.05 -13.25
CA ILE A 34 -4.25 -11.99 -11.79
C ILE A 34 -2.80 -12.16 -11.32
N GLY A 35 -2.28 -11.18 -10.61
CA GLY A 35 -0.89 -11.18 -10.13
C GLY A 35 -0.78 -11.91 -8.77
N PRO A 36 -0.33 -11.18 -7.74
CA PRO A 36 -0.03 -11.75 -6.43
C PRO A 36 -1.27 -12.24 -5.67
N VAL A 37 -2.47 -11.85 -6.08
CA VAL A 37 -3.73 -12.16 -5.38
C VAL A 37 -3.95 -13.64 -5.21
N ILE A 38 -3.47 -14.48 -6.14
CA ILE A 38 -3.60 -15.95 -6.02
C ILE A 38 -2.97 -16.51 -4.73
N TYR A 39 -2.03 -15.81 -4.12
CA TYR A 39 -1.39 -16.27 -2.90
C TYR A 39 -2.20 -15.96 -1.65
N TYR A 40 -2.93 -14.83 -1.61
CA TYR A 40 -3.69 -14.39 -0.44
C TYR A 40 -5.20 -14.27 -0.69
N SER A 41 -5.69 -14.77 -1.82
CA SER A 41 -7.12 -14.84 -2.11
C SER A 41 -7.90 -15.75 -1.13
N GLY A 42 -9.20 -15.48 -1.03
CA GLY A 42 -10.14 -16.24 -0.19
C GLY A 42 -10.73 -15.43 0.96
N THR A 43 -10.32 -14.18 1.14
CA THR A 43 -10.97 -13.20 2.02
C THR A 43 -11.64 -12.16 1.13
N SER A 44 -12.96 -12.18 1.02
CA SER A 44 -13.71 -11.43 0.00
C SER A 44 -13.41 -9.94 -0.01
N TRP A 45 -13.35 -9.30 1.16
CA TRP A 45 -13.03 -7.87 1.24
C TRP A 45 -11.61 -7.55 0.75
N LEU A 46 -10.63 -8.42 1.01
CA LEU A 46 -9.25 -8.22 0.56
C LEU A 46 -9.10 -8.45 -0.95
N ASP A 47 -9.83 -9.44 -1.51
CA ASP A 47 -9.89 -9.68 -2.95
C ASP A 47 -10.44 -8.45 -3.68
N ASP A 48 -11.53 -7.85 -3.16
CA ASP A 48 -12.14 -6.63 -3.67
C ASP A 48 -11.21 -5.42 -3.53
N THR A 49 -10.62 -5.23 -2.34
CA THR A 49 -9.65 -4.16 -2.07
C THR A 49 -8.48 -4.22 -3.05
N THR A 50 -7.91 -5.41 -3.24
CA THR A 50 -6.78 -5.58 -4.16
C THR A 50 -7.17 -5.20 -5.59
N LEU A 51 -8.36 -5.57 -6.03
CA LEU A 51 -8.87 -5.19 -7.34
C LEU A 51 -9.04 -3.68 -7.48
N TRP A 52 -9.75 -3.06 -6.52
CA TRP A 52 -10.00 -1.62 -6.54
C TRP A 52 -8.71 -0.80 -6.49
N PHE A 53 -7.77 -1.17 -5.63
CA PHE A 53 -6.50 -0.46 -5.51
C PHE A 53 -5.64 -0.59 -6.78
N ASN A 54 -5.62 -1.75 -7.43
CA ASN A 54 -4.96 -1.89 -8.73
C ASN A 54 -5.59 -1.00 -9.81
N VAL A 55 -6.93 -0.90 -9.84
CA VAL A 55 -7.63 0.00 -10.75
C VAL A 55 -7.31 1.46 -10.43
N ASN A 56 -7.29 1.85 -9.15
CA ASN A 56 -7.00 3.22 -8.74
C ASN A 56 -5.54 3.63 -9.05
N VAL A 57 -4.57 2.74 -8.90
CA VAL A 57 -3.19 3.03 -9.34
C VAL A 57 -3.09 3.18 -10.86
N ALA A 58 -3.88 2.42 -11.62
CA ALA A 58 -3.85 2.47 -13.08
C ALA A 58 -4.63 3.67 -13.67
N LYS A 59 -5.57 4.25 -12.91
CA LYS A 59 -6.46 5.32 -13.37
C LYS A 59 -6.39 6.51 -12.43
N GLN A 60 -5.73 7.56 -12.85
CA GLN A 60 -5.64 8.82 -12.13
C GLN A 60 -6.53 9.89 -12.77
N VAL A 61 -6.85 10.93 -12.01
CA VAL A 61 -7.67 12.05 -12.47
C VAL A 61 -6.79 13.13 -13.12
N SER A 62 -5.67 13.47 -12.48
CA SER A 62 -4.90 14.66 -12.81
C SER A 62 -3.40 14.44 -12.99
N ILE A 63 -2.82 13.33 -12.49
CA ILE A 63 -1.40 13.00 -12.71
C ILE A 63 -1.23 11.98 -13.84
N ASP A 64 -0.12 12.05 -14.56
CA ASP A 64 0.14 11.17 -15.69
C ASP A 64 0.64 9.77 -15.28
N ALA A 65 0.51 8.82 -16.19
CA ALA A 65 0.87 7.42 -15.95
C ALA A 65 2.38 7.21 -15.77
N ASP A 66 3.23 8.06 -16.36
CA ASP A 66 4.68 7.98 -16.23
C ASP A 66 5.07 8.35 -14.80
N LEU A 67 4.53 9.44 -14.26
CA LEU A 67 4.76 9.84 -12.87
C LEU A 67 4.26 8.78 -11.89
N VAL A 68 3.08 8.20 -12.11
CA VAL A 68 2.57 7.08 -11.31
C VAL A 68 3.55 5.90 -11.30
N GLY A 69 4.07 5.55 -12.46
CA GLY A 69 5.06 4.48 -12.59
C GLY A 69 6.38 4.78 -11.85
N LEU A 70 6.85 6.02 -11.94
CA LEU A 70 8.06 6.46 -11.21
C LEU A 70 7.84 6.43 -9.69
N ILE A 71 6.70 6.93 -9.21
CA ILE A 71 6.30 6.85 -7.78
C ILE A 71 6.24 5.38 -7.34
N ALA A 72 5.60 4.52 -8.14
CA ALA A 72 5.49 3.10 -7.83
C ALA A 72 6.85 2.43 -7.68
N MET A 73 7.78 2.76 -8.56
CA MET A 73 9.12 2.19 -8.54
C MET A 73 9.92 2.65 -7.31
N ILE A 74 9.92 3.97 -7.02
CA ILE A 74 10.71 4.52 -5.91
C ILE A 74 10.17 4.08 -4.54
N VAL A 75 8.86 4.07 -4.37
CA VAL A 75 8.21 3.57 -3.14
C VAL A 75 8.49 2.08 -2.94
N SER A 76 8.47 1.28 -4.02
CA SER A 76 8.77 -0.15 -3.93
C SER A 76 10.23 -0.43 -3.62
N GLN A 77 11.14 0.39 -4.13
CA GLN A 77 12.58 0.32 -3.80
C GLN A 77 12.80 0.66 -2.32
N ASP A 78 12.24 1.77 -1.85
CA ASP A 78 12.40 2.24 -0.48
C ASP A 78 11.80 1.29 0.57
N ASN A 79 10.72 0.60 0.21
CA ASN A 79 10.11 -0.45 1.03
C ASN A 79 10.69 -1.85 0.75
N SER A 80 11.75 -1.95 -0.04
CA SER A 80 12.40 -3.23 -0.37
C SER A 80 11.43 -4.31 -0.86
N CYS A 81 10.42 -3.93 -1.65
CA CYS A 81 9.45 -4.86 -2.21
C CYS A 81 9.94 -5.45 -3.53
N ARG A 82 10.53 -6.64 -3.52
CA ARG A 82 11.08 -7.29 -4.73
C ARG A 82 10.01 -7.56 -5.79
N PHE A 83 8.78 -7.94 -5.37
CA PHE A 83 7.68 -8.21 -6.27
C PHE A 83 7.24 -6.93 -6.99
N CYS A 84 6.88 -5.89 -6.22
CA CYS A 84 6.37 -4.63 -6.76
C CYS A 84 7.42 -3.91 -7.60
N PHE A 85 8.67 -3.93 -7.16
CA PHE A 85 9.77 -3.33 -7.92
C PHE A 85 9.96 -4.00 -9.28
N ALA A 86 10.00 -5.34 -9.32
CA ALA A 86 10.15 -6.09 -10.58
C ALA A 86 8.96 -5.88 -11.52
N GLU A 87 7.73 -5.86 -10.97
CA GLU A 87 6.51 -5.61 -11.74
C GLU A 87 6.52 -4.21 -12.35
N THR A 88 6.78 -3.18 -11.53
CA THR A 88 6.79 -1.78 -11.98
C THR A 88 7.89 -1.54 -12.99
N ARG A 89 9.09 -2.05 -12.75
CA ARG A 89 10.21 -1.94 -13.69
C ARG A 89 9.88 -2.56 -15.05
N ALA A 90 9.27 -3.74 -15.05
CA ALA A 90 8.82 -4.39 -16.27
C ALA A 90 7.76 -3.55 -17.02
N LEU A 91 6.80 -2.99 -16.28
CA LEU A 91 5.74 -2.13 -16.82
C LEU A 91 6.31 -0.87 -17.47
N LEU A 92 7.17 -0.13 -16.78
CA LEU A 92 7.82 1.08 -17.32
C LEU A 92 8.60 0.78 -18.62
N ARG A 93 9.29 -0.35 -18.67
CA ARG A 93 9.98 -0.81 -19.88
C ARG A 93 9.02 -1.15 -21.04
N ILE A 94 7.87 -1.75 -20.74
CA ILE A 94 6.81 -2.03 -21.74
C ILE A 94 6.21 -0.72 -22.25
N LEU A 95 5.96 0.24 -21.36
CA LEU A 95 5.43 1.56 -21.70
C LEU A 95 6.40 2.43 -22.51
N GLY A 96 7.65 2.07 -22.54
CA GLY A 96 8.62 2.76 -23.38
C GLY A 96 9.61 3.62 -22.64
N MET A 97 9.58 3.64 -21.31
CA MET A 97 10.54 4.42 -20.54
C MET A 97 11.97 3.94 -20.83
N PRO A 98 12.91 4.86 -21.14
CA PRO A 98 14.30 4.51 -21.40
C PRO A 98 14.96 3.83 -20.19
N GLU A 99 15.74 2.79 -20.45
CA GLU A 99 16.47 2.07 -19.38
C GLU A 99 17.38 2.99 -18.57
N ARG A 100 17.97 4.00 -19.21
CA ARG A 100 18.80 5.01 -18.55
C ARG A 100 18.01 5.74 -17.47
N ARG A 101 16.77 6.17 -17.77
CA ARG A 101 15.89 6.88 -16.83
C ARG A 101 15.48 5.98 -15.65
N ILE A 102 15.15 4.72 -15.92
CA ILE A 102 14.84 3.72 -14.89
C ILE A 102 16.05 3.51 -13.98
N SER A 103 17.25 3.35 -14.55
CA SER A 103 18.47 3.14 -13.78
C SER A 103 18.85 4.37 -12.95
N GLN A 104 18.63 5.58 -13.46
CA GLN A 104 18.87 6.81 -12.70
C GLN A 104 17.92 6.93 -11.50
N LEU A 105 16.64 6.58 -11.65
CA LEU A 105 15.71 6.54 -10.54
C LEU A 105 16.20 5.65 -9.38
N GLU A 106 16.87 4.53 -9.73
CA GLU A 106 17.43 3.60 -8.74
C GLU A 106 18.61 4.19 -7.95
N HIS A 107 19.36 5.12 -8.53
CA HIS A 107 20.64 5.57 -7.99
C HIS A 107 20.68 7.03 -7.59
N ASP A 108 20.09 7.91 -8.37
CA ASP A 108 20.24 9.35 -8.21
C ASP A 108 19.05 10.15 -8.72
N LEU A 109 18.23 10.66 -7.80
CA LEU A 109 17.10 11.54 -8.13
C LEU A 109 17.54 12.94 -8.57
N LEU A 110 18.79 13.34 -8.35
CA LEU A 110 19.31 14.63 -8.77
C LEU A 110 19.82 14.62 -10.21
N SER A 111 19.73 13.49 -10.90
CA SER A 111 20.15 13.39 -12.29
C SER A 111 19.32 14.28 -13.23
N GLU A 112 19.88 14.67 -14.36
CA GLU A 112 19.21 15.47 -15.41
C GLU A 112 18.04 14.73 -16.10
N GLU A 113 17.86 13.44 -15.82
CA GLU A 113 16.77 12.63 -16.37
C GLU A 113 15.39 12.99 -15.75
N PHE A 114 15.38 13.73 -14.62
CA PHE A 114 14.16 14.18 -13.95
C PHE A 114 14.12 15.70 -13.90
N ASP A 115 13.01 16.26 -14.36
CA ASP A 115 12.78 17.69 -14.20
C ASP A 115 12.49 18.03 -12.70
N GLU A 116 12.44 19.32 -12.41
CA GLU A 116 12.24 19.80 -11.03
C GLU A 116 10.89 19.37 -10.45
N ARG A 117 9.85 19.32 -11.29
CA ARG A 117 8.52 18.91 -10.90
C ARG A 117 8.47 17.43 -10.57
N GLU A 118 8.98 16.57 -11.42
CA GLU A 118 9.09 15.12 -11.16
C GLU A 118 9.89 14.82 -9.91
N ARG A 119 11.03 15.49 -9.76
CA ARG A 119 11.90 15.33 -8.58
C ARG A 119 11.19 15.64 -7.29
N ALA A 120 10.45 16.75 -7.22
CA ALA A 120 9.68 17.12 -6.04
C ALA A 120 8.64 16.04 -5.67
N ALA A 121 7.91 15.49 -6.65
CA ALA A 121 6.95 14.41 -6.43
C ALA A 121 7.61 13.11 -5.95
N LEU A 122 8.76 12.76 -6.52
CA LEU A 122 9.49 11.54 -6.15
C LEU A 122 10.10 11.64 -4.74
N GLU A 123 10.69 12.78 -4.38
CA GLU A 123 11.21 13.05 -3.04
C GLU A 123 10.11 13.04 -1.99
N PHE A 124 8.98 13.70 -2.28
CA PHE A 124 7.80 13.65 -1.44
C PHE A 124 7.32 12.21 -1.24
N SER A 125 7.16 11.44 -2.33
CA SER A 125 6.66 10.06 -2.27
C SER A 125 7.57 9.14 -1.45
N ARG A 126 8.89 9.31 -1.55
CA ARG A 126 9.88 8.62 -0.69
C ARG A 126 9.66 8.94 0.78
N ARG A 127 9.61 10.23 1.12
CA ARG A 127 9.45 10.69 2.49
C ARG A 127 8.12 10.25 3.06
N PHE A 128 7.04 10.37 2.27
CA PHE A 128 5.71 9.93 2.62
C PHE A 128 5.64 8.42 2.88
N SER A 129 6.24 7.61 2.00
CA SER A 129 6.20 6.15 2.15
C SER A 129 6.99 5.65 3.35
N ARG A 130 8.13 6.27 3.64
CA ARG A 130 8.97 5.95 4.82
C ARG A 130 8.34 6.44 6.11
N ALA A 131 7.76 7.64 6.10
CA ALA A 131 7.21 8.34 7.25
C ALA A 131 8.16 8.34 8.48
N ASN A 132 9.47 8.54 8.22
CA ASN A 132 10.52 8.57 9.23
C ASN A 132 11.64 9.55 8.83
N PRO A 133 11.56 10.83 9.18
CA PRO A 133 10.38 11.48 9.74
C PRO A 133 9.22 11.57 8.73
N PRO A 134 7.97 11.77 9.19
CA PRO A 134 6.85 12.00 8.29
C PRO A 134 7.03 13.31 7.52
N PRO A 135 6.37 13.48 6.36
CA PRO A 135 6.32 14.75 5.64
C PRO A 135 5.77 15.86 6.53
N ASP A 136 6.35 17.03 6.40
CA ASP A 136 5.91 18.25 7.09
C ASP A 136 5.41 19.31 6.08
N LYS A 137 5.00 20.49 6.57
CA LYS A 137 4.51 21.60 5.74
C LYS A 137 5.47 21.95 4.59
N ARG A 138 6.79 21.84 4.80
CA ARG A 138 7.79 22.21 3.77
C ARG A 138 7.75 21.25 2.59
N ASP A 139 7.45 19.98 2.82
CA ASP A 139 7.34 18.98 1.75
C ASP A 139 6.12 19.29 0.85
N PHE A 140 5.00 19.71 1.45
CA PHE A 140 3.82 20.13 0.70
C PHE A 140 4.04 21.46 -0.03
N ASP A 141 4.70 22.41 0.61
CA ASP A 141 5.05 23.70 -0.02
C ASP A 141 6.04 23.49 -1.20
N ALA A 142 6.94 22.52 -1.11
CA ALA A 142 7.82 22.16 -2.22
C ALA A 142 7.05 21.62 -3.43
N LEU A 143 6.02 20.78 -3.23
CA LEU A 143 5.14 20.33 -4.31
C LEU A 143 4.36 21.49 -4.94
N ARG A 144 3.80 22.39 -4.13
CA ARG A 144 3.09 23.59 -4.64
C ARG A 144 4.03 24.48 -5.44
N THR A 145 5.26 24.69 -4.96
CA THR A 145 6.30 25.47 -5.65
C THR A 145 6.69 24.81 -6.98
N ALA A 146 6.72 23.48 -7.06
CA ALA A 146 6.95 22.74 -8.29
C ALA A 146 5.72 22.72 -9.24
N GLY A 147 4.63 23.41 -8.89
CA GLY A 147 3.45 23.59 -9.73
C GLY A 147 2.40 22.47 -9.63
N TYR A 148 2.39 21.70 -8.56
CA TYR A 148 1.28 20.78 -8.28
C TYR A 148 0.14 21.52 -7.57
N ASP A 149 -1.09 21.30 -8.03
CA ASP A 149 -2.29 21.72 -7.32
C ASP A 149 -2.67 20.74 -6.20
N GLU A 150 -3.65 21.11 -5.36
CA GLU A 150 -4.05 20.29 -4.20
C GLU A 150 -4.56 18.91 -4.61
N LEU A 151 -5.31 18.82 -5.73
CA LEU A 151 -5.81 17.54 -6.23
C LEU A 151 -4.65 16.62 -6.62
N GLN A 152 -3.66 17.14 -7.33
CA GLN A 152 -2.46 16.41 -7.74
C GLN A 152 -1.64 15.95 -6.54
N ILE A 153 -1.51 16.80 -5.50
CA ILE A 153 -0.81 16.44 -4.26
C ILE A 153 -1.52 15.28 -3.55
N ILE A 154 -2.84 15.34 -3.44
CA ILE A 154 -3.64 14.26 -2.85
C ILE A 154 -3.53 12.97 -3.70
N GLU A 155 -3.52 13.08 -5.02
CA GLU A 155 -3.32 11.92 -5.90
C GLU A 155 -1.94 11.29 -5.74
N ILE A 156 -0.86 12.07 -5.70
CA ILE A 156 0.51 11.59 -5.46
C ILE A 156 0.57 10.82 -4.14
N ALA A 157 0.02 11.38 -3.06
CA ALA A 157 -0.01 10.73 -1.76
C ALA A 157 -0.90 9.48 -1.76
N SER A 158 -2.03 9.48 -2.48
CA SER A 158 -2.91 8.32 -2.63
C SER A 158 -2.21 7.17 -3.33
N VAL A 159 -1.52 7.44 -4.44
CA VAL A 159 -0.71 6.44 -5.16
C VAL A 159 0.37 5.88 -4.24
N ALA A 160 1.14 6.73 -3.57
CA ALA A 160 2.18 6.29 -2.65
C ALA A 160 1.62 5.45 -1.50
N SER A 161 0.45 5.80 -0.96
CA SER A 161 -0.21 5.05 0.12
C SER A 161 -0.71 3.67 -0.31
N ILE A 162 -1.29 3.55 -1.50
CA ILE A 162 -1.70 2.26 -2.08
C ILE A 162 -0.47 1.36 -2.27
N LEU A 163 0.64 1.92 -2.71
CA LEU A 163 1.88 1.17 -2.86
C LEU A 163 2.48 0.74 -1.51
N VAL A 164 2.35 1.56 -0.48
CA VAL A 164 2.69 1.17 0.90
C VAL A 164 1.90 -0.07 1.34
N PHE A 165 0.60 -0.14 1.01
CA PHE A 165 -0.22 -1.33 1.25
C PHE A 165 0.31 -2.55 0.47
N PHE A 166 0.45 -2.47 -0.85
CA PHE A 166 0.92 -3.59 -1.66
C PHE A 166 2.32 -4.06 -1.29
N ASN A 167 3.24 -3.12 -1.03
CA ASN A 167 4.60 -3.46 -0.64
C ASN A 167 4.65 -4.29 0.63
N ARG A 168 3.79 -3.98 1.63
CA ARG A 168 3.70 -4.76 2.86
C ARG A 168 3.12 -6.14 2.62
N VAL A 169 1.96 -6.20 1.98
CA VAL A 169 1.31 -7.49 1.68
C VAL A 169 2.26 -8.43 0.96
N THR A 170 2.89 -7.97 -0.12
CA THR A 170 3.74 -8.83 -0.95
C THR A 170 5.08 -9.17 -0.30
N THR A 171 5.66 -8.25 0.48
CA THR A 171 6.95 -8.49 1.17
C THR A 171 6.78 -9.40 2.37
N ILE A 172 5.74 -9.19 3.19
CA ILE A 172 5.51 -10.02 4.38
C ILE A 172 5.21 -11.47 3.99
N PHE A 173 4.44 -11.69 2.93
CA PHE A 173 4.19 -13.04 2.41
C PHE A 173 5.38 -13.63 1.65
N ALA A 174 6.48 -12.91 1.51
CA ALA A 174 7.67 -13.31 0.76
C ALA A 174 7.36 -13.72 -0.69
N LEU A 175 6.47 -12.98 -1.38
CA LEU A 175 6.09 -13.33 -2.75
C LEU A 175 7.32 -13.32 -3.68
N PRO A 176 7.42 -14.30 -4.59
CA PRO A 176 8.52 -14.35 -5.54
C PRO A 176 8.47 -13.14 -6.48
N PRO A 177 9.60 -12.72 -7.07
CA PRO A 177 9.59 -11.69 -8.11
C PRO A 177 8.62 -12.08 -9.22
N TYR A 178 7.91 -11.09 -9.75
CA TYR A 178 6.91 -11.37 -10.77
C TYR A 178 7.56 -11.91 -12.04
N SER A 179 7.00 -13.01 -12.56
CA SER A 179 7.56 -13.73 -13.74
C SER A 179 7.63 -12.88 -15.01
N MET A 180 6.91 -11.75 -15.05
CA MET A 180 6.92 -10.80 -16.18
C MET A 180 8.14 -9.88 -16.19
N GLU A 181 9.04 -9.91 -15.23
CA GLU A 181 10.28 -9.11 -15.24
C GLU A 181 11.08 -9.31 -16.55
N LYS A 182 11.05 -10.52 -17.10
CA LYS A 182 11.71 -10.89 -18.36
C LYS A 182 10.85 -10.66 -19.63
N LEU A 183 9.58 -10.26 -19.45
CA LEU A 183 8.67 -10.07 -20.58
C LEU A 183 9.11 -8.95 -21.53
N PRO A 184 9.60 -7.78 -21.05
CA PRO A 184 10.09 -6.73 -21.94
C PRO A 184 11.24 -7.16 -22.86
N ASP A 185 11.99 -8.20 -22.50
CA ASP A 185 13.14 -8.70 -23.27
C ASP A 185 12.72 -9.62 -24.42
N ARG A 186 11.47 -10.08 -24.44
CA ARG A 186 10.96 -10.92 -25.52
C ARG A 186 10.84 -10.12 -26.80
N TRP A 187 11.31 -10.70 -27.93
CA TRP A 187 11.34 -10.04 -29.24
C TRP A 187 9.95 -9.54 -29.71
N TYR A 188 8.89 -10.31 -29.46
CA TYR A 188 7.53 -9.93 -29.83
C TYR A 188 7.01 -8.74 -29.01
N VAL A 189 7.38 -8.62 -27.73
CA VAL A 189 7.01 -7.46 -26.89
C VAL A 189 7.70 -6.20 -27.44
N ARG A 190 8.98 -6.31 -27.83
CA ARG A 190 9.69 -5.19 -28.45
C ARG A 190 9.04 -4.75 -29.77
N LEU A 191 8.60 -5.72 -30.59
CA LEU A 191 7.94 -5.43 -31.87
C LEU A 191 6.58 -4.75 -31.69
N PHE A 192 5.76 -5.22 -30.73
CA PHE A 192 4.42 -4.69 -30.47
C PHE A 192 4.37 -3.60 -29.39
N ARG A 193 5.52 -3.16 -28.90
CA ARG A 193 5.64 -2.15 -27.85
C ARG A 193 4.82 -0.89 -28.10
N PRO A 194 4.80 -0.25 -29.28
CA PRO A 194 4.01 0.94 -29.52
C PRO A 194 2.50 0.70 -29.35
N LEU A 195 2.02 -0.48 -29.77
CA LEU A 195 0.61 -0.86 -29.61
C LEU A 195 0.29 -1.15 -28.14
N LEU A 196 1.19 -1.82 -27.43
CA LEU A 196 1.01 -2.11 -25.99
C LEU A 196 1.03 -0.82 -25.18
N ALA A 197 1.98 0.08 -25.44
CA ALA A 197 2.06 1.39 -24.79
C ALA A 197 0.79 2.21 -25.06
N PHE A 198 0.32 2.27 -26.29
CA PHE A 198 -0.93 2.94 -26.66
C PHE A 198 -2.14 2.32 -25.96
N ALA A 199 -2.25 0.98 -25.90
CA ALA A 199 -3.34 0.29 -25.24
C ALA A 199 -3.35 0.55 -23.73
N VAL A 200 -2.19 0.55 -23.09
CA VAL A 200 -2.05 0.81 -21.63
C VAL A 200 -2.32 2.27 -21.33
N SER A 201 -1.78 3.22 -22.10
CA SER A 201 -2.03 4.66 -21.91
C SER A 201 -3.50 5.00 -22.11
N ARG A 202 -4.18 4.38 -23.08
CA ARG A 202 -5.61 4.58 -23.31
C ARG A 202 -6.49 3.93 -22.22
N ALA A 203 -6.04 2.84 -21.63
CA ALA A 203 -6.73 2.21 -20.49
C ALA A 203 -6.49 2.95 -19.16
N GLY A 204 -5.40 3.73 -19.06
CA GLY A 204 -4.96 4.38 -17.84
C GLY A 204 -5.62 5.72 -17.53
N ASN A 205 -6.08 6.49 -18.50
CA ASN A 205 -6.18 7.94 -18.34
C ASN A 205 -7.58 8.55 -18.30
N THR A 206 -8.56 7.97 -17.60
CA THR A 206 -9.80 8.71 -17.34
C THR A 206 -10.54 8.19 -16.12
N ALA A 207 -9.98 8.42 -14.93
CA ALA A 207 -10.84 8.44 -13.76
C ALA A 207 -11.63 9.76 -13.78
N GLN A 208 -12.91 9.66 -13.51
CA GLN A 208 -13.75 10.84 -13.30
C GLN A 208 -13.73 11.19 -11.82
N ILE A 209 -13.90 12.47 -11.53
CA ILE A 209 -14.17 12.91 -10.16
C ILE A 209 -15.49 12.28 -9.73
N GLU A 210 -15.45 11.50 -8.66
CA GLU A 210 -16.61 10.81 -8.10
C GLU A 210 -16.75 11.18 -6.61
N PRO A 211 -17.57 12.19 -6.27
CA PRO A 211 -17.85 12.52 -4.88
C PRO A 211 -18.43 11.33 -4.12
N LEU A 212 -18.13 11.26 -2.82
CA LEU A 212 -18.70 10.25 -1.94
C LEU A 212 -20.20 10.47 -1.76
N GLU A 213 -20.95 9.39 -1.82
CA GLU A 213 -22.37 9.39 -1.47
C GLU A 213 -22.54 9.64 0.05
N PRO A 214 -23.70 10.12 0.51
CA PRO A 214 -23.91 10.45 1.92
C PRO A 214 -23.60 9.31 2.89
N ASP A 215 -23.95 8.08 2.56
CA ASP A 215 -23.67 6.87 3.35
C ASP A 215 -22.17 6.45 3.31
N GLU A 216 -21.45 6.82 2.27
CA GLU A 216 -20.01 6.58 2.16
C GLU A 216 -19.17 7.58 2.98
N ARG A 217 -19.77 8.67 3.49
CA ARG A 217 -19.12 9.71 4.30
C ARG A 217 -18.99 9.34 5.78
N GLU A 218 -19.73 8.35 6.22
CA GLU A 218 -19.75 7.86 7.61
C GLU A 218 -18.90 6.60 7.78
N GLY A 219 -18.61 6.21 9.03
CA GLY A 219 -17.90 4.98 9.37
C GLY A 219 -16.48 5.24 9.90
N ILE A 220 -15.72 4.17 10.12
CA ILE A 220 -14.37 4.28 10.69
C ILE A 220 -13.44 5.07 9.77
N PHE A 221 -12.60 5.93 10.35
CA PHE A 221 -11.65 6.81 9.64
C PHE A 221 -12.32 7.74 8.62
N SER A 222 -13.57 8.17 8.90
CA SER A 222 -14.34 9.05 8.00
C SER A 222 -13.60 10.35 7.66
N GLU A 223 -12.90 10.96 8.62
CA GLU A 223 -12.15 12.20 8.42
C GLU A 223 -11.03 12.01 7.37
N ILE A 224 -10.31 10.87 7.43
CA ILE A 224 -9.27 10.53 6.44
C ILE A 224 -9.89 10.24 5.07
N VAL A 225 -11.00 9.52 5.03
CA VAL A 225 -11.71 9.22 3.76
C VAL A 225 -12.26 10.49 3.12
N LEU A 226 -12.82 11.41 3.91
CA LEU A 226 -13.33 12.70 3.44
C LEU A 226 -12.21 13.60 2.89
N GLY A 227 -11.01 13.52 3.45
CA GLY A 227 -9.83 14.20 2.89
C GLY A 227 -9.45 13.77 1.47
N LEU A 228 -10.02 12.68 0.97
CA LEU A 228 -9.81 12.15 -0.37
C LEU A 228 -11.05 12.33 -1.27
N ASP A 229 -12.11 13.02 -0.80
CA ASP A 229 -13.37 13.16 -1.53
C ASP A 229 -13.13 13.76 -2.93
N GLY A 230 -13.82 13.20 -3.90
CA GLY A 230 -13.61 13.51 -5.32
C GLY A 230 -12.66 12.54 -6.04
N LEU A 231 -11.79 11.82 -5.35
CA LEU A 231 -10.99 10.77 -5.96
C LEU A 231 -11.71 9.42 -5.92
N PRO A 232 -11.64 8.61 -6.98
CA PRO A 232 -12.19 7.24 -6.99
C PRO A 232 -11.62 6.36 -5.87
N PHE A 233 -10.44 6.71 -5.39
CA PHE A 233 -9.77 6.06 -4.27
C PHE A 233 -10.53 6.22 -2.94
N ALA A 234 -11.18 7.36 -2.69
CA ALA A 234 -11.95 7.59 -1.47
C ALA A 234 -13.06 6.53 -1.28
N ARG A 235 -13.85 6.28 -2.33
CA ARG A 235 -14.90 5.25 -2.33
C ARG A 235 -14.32 3.84 -2.15
N SER A 236 -13.23 3.54 -2.85
CA SER A 236 -12.55 2.26 -2.71
C SER A 236 -12.01 2.04 -1.30
N LEU A 237 -11.46 3.09 -0.69
CA LEU A 237 -10.97 3.06 0.68
C LEU A 237 -12.11 2.86 1.67
N ARG A 238 -13.23 3.59 1.51
CA ARG A 238 -14.43 3.42 2.37
C ARG A 238 -14.91 1.97 2.37
N ARG A 239 -15.14 1.41 1.19
CA ARG A 239 -15.59 0.02 1.04
C ARG A 239 -14.59 -0.99 1.60
N THR A 240 -13.29 -0.71 1.48
CA THR A 240 -12.23 -1.52 2.08
C THR A 240 -12.33 -1.52 3.61
N LEU A 241 -12.48 -0.34 4.22
CA LEU A 241 -12.60 -0.20 5.67
C LEU A 241 -13.86 -0.88 6.21
N ASP A 242 -14.98 -0.71 5.53
CA ASP A 242 -16.24 -1.36 5.90
C ASP A 242 -16.14 -2.88 5.80
N GLY A 243 -15.61 -3.40 4.70
CA GLY A 243 -15.41 -4.83 4.50
C GLY A 243 -14.43 -5.43 5.51
N MET A 244 -13.33 -4.74 5.78
CA MET A 244 -12.36 -5.13 6.80
C MET A 244 -13.00 -5.19 8.19
N TRP A 245 -13.79 -4.16 8.54
CA TRP A 245 -14.42 -4.07 9.86
C TRP A 245 -15.56 -5.07 10.06
N ALA A 246 -16.29 -5.38 8.99
CA ALA A 246 -17.35 -6.38 8.97
C ALA A 246 -16.86 -7.83 8.98
N SER A 247 -15.62 -8.08 8.55
CA SER A 247 -15.02 -9.43 8.56
C SER A 247 -15.00 -9.99 9.99
N THR A 248 -15.24 -11.31 10.12
CA THR A 248 -15.21 -12.03 11.39
C THR A 248 -14.02 -12.97 11.54
N VAL A 249 -13.06 -12.93 10.60
CA VAL A 249 -11.85 -13.78 10.62
C VAL A 249 -10.96 -13.40 11.80
N LEU A 250 -10.64 -12.11 11.93
CA LEU A 250 -10.09 -11.55 13.17
C LEU A 250 -11.19 -10.85 13.97
N ALA A 251 -11.13 -10.95 15.29
CA ALA A 251 -12.03 -10.20 16.16
C ALA A 251 -11.82 -8.68 15.98
N ARG A 252 -12.88 -7.88 16.20
CA ARG A 252 -12.79 -6.41 16.12
C ARG A 252 -11.71 -5.85 17.02
N ARG A 253 -11.60 -6.37 18.25
CA ARG A 253 -10.58 -6.00 19.22
C ARG A 253 -9.17 -6.28 18.68
N GLU A 254 -8.93 -7.42 18.01
CA GLU A 254 -7.64 -7.76 17.41
C GLU A 254 -7.28 -6.77 16.31
N LYS A 255 -8.22 -6.41 15.42
CA LYS A 255 -8.03 -5.40 14.37
C LYS A 255 -7.74 -4.02 14.97
N ALA A 256 -8.49 -3.60 15.98
CA ALA A 256 -8.26 -2.33 16.66
C ALA A 256 -6.88 -2.28 17.34
N LEU A 257 -6.41 -3.37 17.96
CA LEU A 257 -5.05 -3.47 18.50
C LEU A 257 -3.97 -3.29 17.43
N VAL A 258 -4.11 -3.96 16.29
CA VAL A 258 -3.19 -3.77 15.15
C VAL A 258 -3.11 -2.31 14.73
N MET A 259 -4.28 -1.68 14.53
CA MET A 259 -4.37 -0.29 14.09
C MET A 259 -3.80 0.68 15.13
N ALA A 260 -4.05 0.44 16.42
CA ALA A 260 -3.52 1.25 17.52
C ALA A 260 -1.99 1.23 17.59
N VAL A 261 -1.41 0.03 17.50
CA VAL A 261 0.06 -0.13 17.52
C VAL A 261 0.73 0.57 16.35
N VAL A 262 0.18 0.42 15.14
CA VAL A 262 0.70 1.08 13.93
C VAL A 262 0.54 2.60 14.04
N SER A 263 -0.63 3.08 14.48
CA SER A 263 -0.91 4.50 14.67
C SER A 263 0.04 5.14 15.69
N ARG A 264 0.26 4.48 16.84
CA ARG A 264 1.22 4.94 17.85
C ARG A 264 2.63 5.02 17.30
N ALA A 265 3.06 4.00 16.56
CA ALA A 265 4.41 3.95 16.01
C ALA A 265 4.65 5.04 14.96
N LEU A 266 3.65 5.36 14.13
CA LEU A 266 3.72 6.40 13.11
C LEU A 266 3.40 7.80 13.64
N GLY A 267 2.98 7.93 14.90
CA GLY A 267 2.59 9.20 15.49
C GLY A 267 1.42 9.86 14.77
N CYS A 268 0.40 9.09 14.37
CA CYS A 268 -0.79 9.59 13.69
C CYS A 268 -1.90 9.92 14.69
N PRO A 269 -2.16 11.20 15.04
CA PRO A 269 -3.13 11.57 16.07
C PRO A 269 -4.56 11.21 15.68
N LEU A 270 -4.94 11.42 14.40
CA LEU A 270 -6.30 11.14 13.90
C LEU A 270 -6.65 9.67 14.05
N ALA A 271 -5.82 8.79 13.49
CA ALA A 271 -6.06 7.36 13.61
C ALA A 271 -5.95 6.90 15.08
N GLY A 272 -5.00 7.46 15.85
CA GLY A 272 -4.80 7.11 17.26
C GLY A 272 -6.01 7.41 18.15
N LYS A 273 -6.65 8.57 17.95
CA LYS A 273 -7.87 8.96 18.67
C LYS A 273 -9.00 7.96 18.40
N GLU A 274 -9.31 7.76 17.13
CA GLU A 274 -10.44 6.91 16.73
C GLU A 274 -10.25 5.45 17.16
N VAL A 275 -9.04 4.90 16.98
CA VAL A 275 -8.75 3.53 17.41
C VAL A 275 -8.77 3.39 18.93
N GLY A 276 -8.39 4.43 19.68
CA GLY A 276 -8.55 4.47 21.12
C GLY A 276 -10.02 4.31 21.53
N GLU A 277 -10.94 5.02 20.87
CA GLU A 277 -12.38 4.91 21.08
C GLU A 277 -12.91 3.50 20.76
N LEU A 278 -12.42 2.91 19.65
CA LEU A 278 -12.77 1.52 19.30
C LEU A 278 -12.30 0.51 20.35
N LEU A 279 -11.09 0.66 20.90
CA LEU A 279 -10.58 -0.22 21.95
C LEU A 279 -11.32 -0.07 23.27
N LEU A 280 -11.76 1.16 23.62
CA LEU A 280 -12.65 1.40 24.77
C LEU A 280 -14.00 0.68 24.58
N ALA A 281 -14.58 0.75 23.37
CA ALA A 281 -15.81 0.03 23.02
C ALA A 281 -15.67 -1.49 23.08
N GLU A 282 -14.46 -2.02 22.82
CA GLU A 282 -14.12 -3.45 22.94
C GLU A 282 -13.74 -3.84 24.39
N GLY A 283 -13.96 -2.96 25.38
CA GLY A 283 -13.86 -3.23 26.80
C GLY A 283 -12.48 -3.04 27.45
N LEU A 284 -11.53 -2.42 26.74
CA LEU A 284 -10.27 -2.01 27.34
C LEU A 284 -10.43 -0.66 28.09
N ARG A 285 -9.67 -0.46 29.15
CA ARG A 285 -9.57 0.84 29.83
C ARG A 285 -8.42 1.65 29.28
N GLY A 286 -8.49 2.98 29.38
CA GLY A 286 -7.45 3.88 28.88
C GLY A 286 -6.05 3.53 29.38
N GLU A 287 -5.89 3.24 30.70
CA GLU A 287 -4.61 2.82 31.27
C GLU A 287 -4.06 1.51 30.65
N GLN A 288 -4.96 0.56 30.33
CA GLN A 288 -4.56 -0.70 29.69
C GLN A 288 -4.14 -0.46 28.22
N ILE A 289 -4.82 0.44 27.53
CA ILE A 289 -4.44 0.84 26.16
C ILE A 289 -3.05 1.47 26.17
N ASP A 290 -2.79 2.41 27.09
CA ASP A 290 -1.49 3.06 27.22
C ASP A 290 -0.38 2.07 27.58
N GLU A 291 -0.65 1.12 28.48
CA GLU A 291 0.28 0.03 28.83
C GLU A 291 0.62 -0.82 27.62
N ILE A 292 -0.40 -1.28 26.86
CA ILE A 292 -0.22 -2.08 25.65
C ILE A 292 0.61 -1.33 24.60
N LEU A 293 0.28 -0.07 24.36
CA LEU A 293 0.96 0.73 23.33
C LEU A 293 2.38 1.16 23.74
N THR A 294 2.70 1.16 25.02
CA THR A 294 4.02 1.48 25.55
C THR A 294 4.93 0.26 25.56
N HIS A 295 4.42 -0.87 26.04
CA HIS A 295 5.22 -2.07 26.30
C HIS A 295 5.01 -3.20 25.31
N LEU A 296 4.02 -3.10 24.42
CA LEU A 296 3.58 -4.13 23.47
C LEU A 296 3.20 -5.46 24.18
N THR A 297 2.88 -5.39 25.45
CA THR A 297 2.46 -6.50 26.29
C THR A 297 1.60 -5.99 27.43
N SER A 298 0.66 -6.80 27.90
CA SER A 298 -0.13 -6.54 29.09
C SER A 298 -0.81 -7.83 29.55
N PRO A 299 -1.08 -8.01 30.86
CA PRO A 299 -1.81 -9.17 31.39
C PRO A 299 -3.25 -9.31 30.85
N VAL A 300 -3.82 -8.24 30.28
CA VAL A 300 -5.18 -8.26 29.71
C VAL A 300 -5.22 -8.77 28.26
N LEU A 301 -4.06 -8.98 27.64
CA LEU A 301 -3.95 -9.56 26.32
C LEU A 301 -3.90 -11.08 26.37
N THR A 302 -4.64 -11.74 25.50
CA THR A 302 -4.45 -13.17 25.24
C THR A 302 -3.09 -13.42 24.57
N ALA A 303 -2.61 -14.66 24.59
CA ALA A 303 -1.38 -15.03 23.90
C ALA A 303 -1.42 -14.70 22.38
N LYS A 304 -2.59 -14.87 21.75
CA LYS A 304 -2.83 -14.49 20.35
C LYS A 304 -2.71 -12.97 20.15
N GLU A 305 -3.36 -12.17 21.01
CA GLU A 305 -3.29 -10.71 20.93
C GLU A 305 -1.87 -10.18 21.16
N GLN A 306 -1.11 -10.75 22.09
CA GLN A 306 0.31 -10.41 22.30
C GLN A 306 1.14 -10.64 21.04
N GLN A 307 0.94 -11.78 20.38
CA GLN A 307 1.60 -12.11 19.11
C GLN A 307 1.23 -11.11 18.00
N ILE A 308 -0.08 -10.79 17.89
CA ILE A 308 -0.60 -9.81 16.90
C ILE A 308 -0.01 -8.42 17.13
N VAL A 309 0.03 -7.93 18.36
CA VAL A 309 0.56 -6.62 18.74
C VAL A 309 2.06 -6.52 18.41
N ALA A 310 2.84 -7.53 18.79
CA ALA A 310 4.27 -7.58 18.50
C ALA A 310 4.54 -7.62 16.99
N PHE A 311 3.78 -8.42 16.23
CA PHE A 311 3.89 -8.49 14.78
C PHE A 311 3.53 -7.15 14.12
N ALA A 312 2.40 -6.54 14.51
CA ALA A 312 1.93 -5.27 13.94
C ALA A 312 2.98 -4.15 14.06
N ARG A 313 3.69 -4.07 15.20
CA ARG A 313 4.75 -3.08 15.41
C ARG A 313 5.88 -3.20 14.40
N GLU A 314 6.29 -4.42 14.08
CA GLU A 314 7.38 -4.69 13.14
C GLU A 314 6.99 -4.41 11.68
N THR A 315 5.71 -4.29 11.34
CA THR A 315 5.25 -3.96 9.97
C THR A 315 5.47 -2.50 9.59
N VAL A 316 5.81 -1.62 10.54
CA VAL A 316 5.90 -0.17 10.30
C VAL A 316 7.17 0.19 9.54
N TRP A 317 8.33 -0.24 10.04
CA TRP A 317 9.65 -0.05 9.42
C TRP A 317 10.38 -1.39 9.38
N TYR A 318 9.92 -2.26 8.52
CA TYR A 318 10.39 -3.63 8.47
C TYR A 318 11.70 -3.79 7.68
N GLU A 319 12.48 -4.78 8.10
CA GLU A 319 13.49 -5.41 7.26
C GLU A 319 12.90 -6.67 6.64
N PRO A 320 13.02 -6.88 5.31
CA PRO A 320 12.34 -7.98 4.62
C PRO A 320 12.58 -9.36 5.23
N ALA A 321 13.83 -9.73 5.48
CA ALA A 321 14.15 -11.03 6.06
C ALA A 321 13.53 -11.22 7.45
N ARG A 322 13.63 -10.20 8.31
CA ARG A 322 13.12 -10.24 9.67
C ARG A 322 11.59 -10.33 9.69
N ILE A 323 10.90 -9.50 8.92
CA ILE A 323 9.43 -9.52 8.92
C ILE A 323 8.86 -10.82 8.35
N GLN A 324 9.55 -11.45 7.39
CA GLN A 324 9.17 -12.74 6.84
C GLN A 324 9.34 -13.87 7.87
N GLN A 325 10.41 -13.85 8.65
CA GLN A 325 10.60 -14.80 9.75
C GLN A 325 9.53 -14.63 10.83
N LEU A 326 9.21 -13.38 11.20
CA LEU A 326 8.12 -13.09 12.13
C LEU A 326 6.77 -13.54 11.58
N GLY A 327 6.53 -13.36 10.28
CA GLY A 327 5.34 -13.90 9.60
C GLY A 327 5.25 -15.41 9.70
N ARG A 328 6.35 -16.12 9.46
CA ARG A 328 6.42 -17.59 9.62
C ARG A 328 6.11 -18.03 11.05
N ASN A 329 6.63 -17.31 12.03
CA ASN A 329 6.34 -17.60 13.44
C ASN A 329 4.87 -17.31 13.78
N ALA A 330 4.30 -16.23 13.26
CA ALA A 330 2.90 -15.88 13.46
C ALA A 330 1.95 -16.97 12.91
N MET A 331 2.28 -17.57 11.78
CA MET A 331 1.52 -18.67 11.20
C MET A 331 1.48 -19.96 12.05
N GLN A 332 2.36 -20.12 13.04
CA GLN A 332 2.29 -21.27 13.96
C GLN A 332 1.13 -21.15 14.94
N GLY A 333 0.68 -19.93 15.23
CA GLY A 333 -0.43 -19.67 16.18
C GLY A 333 -1.72 -19.18 15.53
N LEU A 334 -1.72 -18.97 14.20
CA LEU A 334 -2.86 -18.43 13.45
C LEU A 334 -3.21 -19.37 12.29
N SER A 335 -4.49 -19.45 11.97
CA SER A 335 -4.91 -20.04 10.71
C SER A 335 -4.38 -19.22 9.52
N ARG A 336 -4.38 -19.82 8.33
CA ARG A 336 -3.99 -19.11 7.11
C ARG A 336 -4.84 -17.86 6.88
N GLU A 337 -6.12 -17.96 7.08
CA GLU A 337 -7.09 -16.89 6.92
C GLU A 337 -6.87 -15.76 7.92
N GLU A 338 -6.61 -16.08 9.19
CA GLU A 338 -6.27 -15.10 10.22
C GLU A 338 -4.93 -14.40 9.92
N PHE A 339 -3.92 -15.15 9.48
CA PHE A 339 -2.63 -14.54 9.12
C PHE A 339 -2.76 -13.62 7.90
N VAL A 340 -3.50 -14.02 6.87
CA VAL A 340 -3.77 -13.18 5.70
C VAL A 340 -4.49 -11.90 6.12
N GLU A 341 -5.52 -12.00 6.95
CA GLU A 341 -6.25 -10.83 7.44
C GLU A 341 -5.38 -9.95 8.34
N LEU A 342 -4.56 -10.51 9.22
CA LEU A 342 -3.61 -9.77 10.06
C LEU A 342 -2.67 -8.90 9.22
N VAL A 343 -2.06 -9.49 8.19
CA VAL A 343 -1.16 -8.77 7.28
C VAL A 343 -1.91 -7.67 6.51
N ALA A 344 -3.13 -7.96 6.05
CA ALA A 344 -3.96 -6.99 5.35
C ALA A 344 -4.35 -5.81 6.25
N VAL A 345 -4.83 -6.08 7.48
CA VAL A 345 -5.18 -5.04 8.48
C VAL A 345 -3.97 -4.18 8.83
N ALA A 346 -2.80 -4.80 9.07
CA ALA A 346 -1.57 -4.07 9.35
C ALA A 346 -1.13 -3.20 8.15
N SER A 347 -1.33 -3.68 6.93
CA SER A 347 -1.02 -2.93 5.70
C SER A 347 -1.98 -1.75 5.51
N ILE A 348 -3.28 -1.93 5.77
CA ILE A 348 -4.29 -0.86 5.78
C ILE A 348 -3.97 0.17 6.88
N ALA A 349 -3.63 -0.25 8.09
CA ALA A 349 -3.25 0.65 9.18
C ALA A 349 -2.06 1.53 8.79
N ASN A 350 -1.02 0.94 8.18
CA ASN A 350 0.13 1.66 7.66
C ASN A 350 -0.23 2.66 6.56
N MET A 351 -1.17 2.34 5.69
CA MET A 351 -1.68 3.21 4.66
C MET A 351 -2.51 4.38 5.25
N ILE A 352 -3.47 4.06 6.11
CA ILE A 352 -4.36 5.05 6.77
C ILE A 352 -3.56 6.06 7.59
N CYS A 353 -2.58 5.62 8.39
CA CYS A 353 -1.77 6.52 9.19
C CYS A 353 -0.93 7.48 8.33
N ARG A 354 -0.49 7.06 7.16
CA ARG A 354 0.20 7.96 6.23
C ARG A 354 -0.75 8.94 5.55
N LEU A 355 -1.95 8.50 5.18
CA LEU A 355 -2.99 9.40 4.68
C LEU A 355 -3.44 10.41 5.74
N GLY A 356 -3.45 10.03 7.02
CA GLY A 356 -3.74 10.95 8.13
C GLY A 356 -2.74 12.11 8.23
N ILE A 357 -1.55 12.00 7.66
CA ILE A 357 -0.58 13.11 7.55
C ILE A 357 -1.15 14.24 6.67
N LEU A 358 -1.87 13.90 5.59
CA LEU A 358 -2.51 14.88 4.70
C LEU A 358 -3.52 15.73 5.47
N ALA A 359 -4.37 15.09 6.27
CA ALA A 359 -5.40 15.77 7.06
C ALA A 359 -4.82 16.65 8.16
N GLY A 360 -3.61 16.35 8.65
CA GLY A 360 -2.90 17.15 9.65
C GLY A 360 -2.04 18.28 9.08
N ALA A 361 -1.78 18.27 7.76
CA ALA A 361 -0.94 19.26 7.08
C ALA A 361 -1.74 20.31 6.30
N ALA A 362 -3.04 20.10 6.11
CA ALA A 362 -4.01 21.05 5.57
C ALA A 362 -4.46 22.02 6.67
#